data_e6d842610146e0f0c9615b83ed9454ca
#
_entry.id   e6d842610146e0f0c9615b83ed9454ca
#
_cell.length_a   1.000
_cell.length_b   1.000
_cell.length_c   1.000
_cell.angle_alpha   90.00
_cell.angle_beta   90.00
_cell.angle_gamma   90.00
#
_symmetry.space_group_name_H-M   'P 1'
#
loop_
_entity.id
_entity.type
_entity.pdbx_description
1 polymer ?
#
loop_
_entity_poly.entity_id
_entity_poly.type
_entity_poly.pdbx_seq_one_letter_code
_entity_poly.pdbx_strand_id
1 'polypeptide(L)'
;MRRSTLHIIRQFQLPFFAILFLFPSCQEKVEWELEYENTLRLVVEGKITNERRAHEVKLSLPVYEINGTPRPVSGAEVFISDGDTVISLQEDPGRAGIYLTPRNVQGVVNKTYLLLVRVNDFECTAVARMEGVTPIRFPTTYLVRQESALYELRFT
;
A
#
# COMPACT_ATOMS: atom_id res chain seq x y z
N MET A 1 40.66 60.60 1.22
CA MET A 1 40.15 59.81 0.09
C MET A 1 39.63 58.41 0.52
N ARG A 2 38.71 58.27 1.50
CA ARG A 2 38.25 56.96 2.00
C ARG A 2 36.73 56.84 2.17
N ARG A 3 35.96 57.88 1.74
CA ARG A 3 34.49 57.89 1.89
C ARG A 3 33.74 57.57 0.59
N SER A 4 34.36 57.63 -0.59
CA SER A 4 33.70 57.42 -1.89
C SER A 4 33.54 55.96 -2.26
N THR A 5 34.41 55.06 -1.78
CA THR A 5 34.36 53.63 -2.14
C THR A 5 33.23 52.87 -1.43
N LEU A 6 32.82 53.28 -0.25
CA LEU A 6 31.73 52.63 0.48
C LEU A 6 30.35 52.93 -0.13
N HIS A 7 30.16 54.08 -0.74
CA HIS A 7 28.91 54.46 -1.39
C HIS A 7 28.64 53.63 -2.69
N ILE A 8 29.70 53.35 -3.44
CA ILE A 8 29.62 52.61 -4.70
C ILE A 8 29.24 51.16 -4.44
N ILE A 9 29.81 50.50 -3.40
CA ILE A 9 29.52 49.13 -3.04
C ILE A 9 28.06 48.99 -2.57
N ARG A 10 27.56 49.97 -1.80
CA ARG A 10 26.19 49.96 -1.26
C ARG A 10 25.14 50.18 -2.37
N GLN A 11 25.48 50.89 -3.43
CA GLN A 11 24.59 51.19 -4.55
C GLN A 11 24.47 50.01 -5.53
N PHE A 12 25.48 49.12 -5.56
CA PHE A 12 25.45 47.90 -6.36
C PHE A 12 24.80 46.68 -5.68
N GLN A 13 24.78 46.67 -4.36
CA GLN A 13 24.17 45.57 -3.60
C GLN A 13 22.65 45.57 -3.66
N LEU A 14 22.00 46.74 -3.70
CA LEU A 14 20.54 46.83 -3.80
C LEU A 14 19.94 46.23 -5.08
N PRO A 15 20.49 46.54 -6.28
CA PRO A 15 19.96 45.96 -7.51
C PRO A 15 20.27 44.46 -7.66
N PHE A 16 21.37 43.97 -7.08
CA PHE A 16 21.71 42.56 -7.10
C PHE A 16 20.74 41.74 -6.23
N PHE A 17 20.31 42.26 -5.07
CA PHE A 17 19.32 41.62 -4.21
C PHE A 17 17.91 41.65 -4.81
N ALA A 18 17.57 42.70 -5.57
CA ALA A 18 16.29 42.83 -6.27
C ALA A 18 16.16 41.82 -7.44
N ILE A 19 17.27 41.51 -8.12
CA ILE A 19 17.29 40.52 -9.23
C ILE A 19 17.04 39.08 -8.70
N LEU A 20 17.44 38.79 -7.47
CA LEU A 20 17.22 37.46 -6.84
C LEU A 20 15.75 37.15 -6.56
N PHE A 21 14.90 38.20 -6.44
CA PHE A 21 13.45 38.05 -6.26
C PHE A 21 12.65 37.94 -7.56
N LEU A 22 13.29 38.03 -8.70
CA LEU A 22 12.64 37.98 -10.02
C LEU A 22 12.63 36.59 -10.65
N PHE A 23 13.10 35.57 -9.95
CA PHE A 23 12.89 34.20 -10.39
C PHE A 23 11.49 33.76 -9.96
N PRO A 24 10.48 33.85 -10.87
CA PRO A 24 9.20 33.23 -10.58
C PRO A 24 9.46 31.74 -10.46
N SER A 25 9.19 31.18 -9.29
CA SER A 25 9.10 29.73 -9.14
C SER A 25 7.93 29.26 -10.00
N CYS A 26 8.22 28.92 -11.24
CA CYS A 26 7.24 28.36 -12.15
C CYS A 26 6.91 26.95 -11.66
N GLN A 27 5.83 26.81 -10.91
CA GLN A 27 5.22 25.51 -10.67
C GLN A 27 4.38 25.19 -11.90
N GLU A 28 4.94 24.44 -12.82
CA GLU A 28 4.20 23.88 -13.91
C GLU A 28 3.32 22.75 -13.37
N LYS A 29 2.02 22.95 -13.36
CA LYS A 29 1.06 21.91 -13.06
C LYS A 29 1.03 20.94 -14.22
N VAL A 30 1.79 19.85 -14.09
CA VAL A 30 1.76 18.76 -15.08
C VAL A 30 0.43 18.04 -14.94
N GLU A 31 -0.48 18.29 -15.83
CA GLU A 31 -1.70 17.49 -15.99
C GLU A 31 -1.30 16.23 -16.76
N TRP A 32 -1.11 15.14 -16.03
CA TRP A 32 -0.94 13.84 -16.65
C TRP A 32 -2.32 13.39 -17.14
N GLU A 33 -2.54 13.44 -18.42
CA GLU A 33 -3.63 12.69 -19.05
C GLU A 33 -3.27 11.21 -18.90
N LEU A 34 -3.87 10.58 -17.90
CA LEU A 34 -3.84 9.13 -17.79
C LEU A 34 -4.65 8.60 -18.98
N GLU A 35 -3.98 8.05 -19.98
CA GLU A 35 -4.64 7.31 -21.04
C GLU A 35 -5.40 6.15 -20.39
N TYR A 36 -6.71 6.30 -20.30
CA TYR A 36 -7.60 5.23 -19.85
C TYR A 36 -7.71 4.21 -20.99
N GLU A 37 -6.76 3.28 -21.03
CA GLU A 37 -7.02 2.06 -21.75
C GLU A 37 -8.27 1.41 -21.15
N ASN A 38 -9.27 1.17 -21.98
CA ASN A 38 -10.56 0.56 -21.65
C ASN A 38 -10.42 -0.92 -21.23
N THR A 39 -9.26 -1.29 -20.72
CA THR A 39 -8.94 -2.62 -20.21
C THR A 39 -9.51 -2.74 -18.81
N LEU A 40 -10.40 -3.68 -18.63
CA LEU A 40 -11.02 -3.97 -17.33
C LEU A 40 -9.89 -4.33 -16.34
N ARG A 41 -9.47 -3.36 -15.52
CA ARG A 41 -8.46 -3.59 -14.48
C ARG A 41 -9.19 -4.03 -13.22
N LEU A 42 -8.85 -5.21 -12.74
CA LEU A 42 -9.36 -5.75 -11.47
C LEU A 42 -8.32 -5.55 -10.39
N VAL A 43 -8.74 -4.99 -9.25
CA VAL A 43 -7.93 -4.94 -8.04
C VAL A 43 -8.29 -6.15 -7.17
N VAL A 44 -7.30 -6.97 -6.87
CA VAL A 44 -7.44 -8.17 -6.07
C VAL A 44 -6.61 -8.03 -4.82
N GLU A 45 -7.25 -8.04 -3.66
CA GLU A 45 -6.62 -8.02 -2.35
C GLU A 45 -6.94 -9.33 -1.64
N GLY A 46 -5.94 -10.18 -1.39
CA GLY A 46 -6.13 -11.47 -0.73
C GLY A 46 -5.10 -11.71 0.34
N LYS A 47 -5.50 -12.35 1.43
CA LYS A 47 -4.61 -12.73 2.52
C LYS A 47 -4.97 -14.11 3.04
N ILE A 48 -4.00 -15.03 3.06
CA ILE A 48 -4.09 -16.30 3.74
C ILE A 48 -3.09 -16.33 4.89
N THR A 49 -3.50 -16.85 6.05
CA THR A 49 -2.67 -16.96 7.26
C THR A 49 -2.62 -18.40 7.74
N ASN A 50 -1.70 -18.70 8.65
CA ASN A 50 -1.60 -20.01 9.31
C ASN A 50 -2.63 -20.19 10.45
N GLU A 51 -3.56 -19.28 10.62
CA GLU A 51 -4.68 -19.42 11.53
C GLU A 51 -5.80 -20.20 10.87
N ARG A 52 -6.48 -21.07 11.64
CA ARG A 52 -7.65 -21.81 11.17
C ARG A 52 -8.90 -20.93 11.21
N ARG A 53 -9.22 -20.29 10.08
CA ARG A 53 -10.35 -19.35 9.97
C ARG A 53 -10.77 -19.17 8.52
N ALA A 54 -11.87 -18.46 8.30
CA ALA A 54 -12.18 -17.96 6.97
C ALA A 54 -11.15 -16.91 6.56
N HIS A 55 -10.59 -17.06 5.38
CA HIS A 55 -9.69 -16.08 4.74
C HIS A 55 -10.45 -15.30 3.68
N GLU A 56 -10.08 -14.05 3.53
CA GLU A 56 -10.81 -13.10 2.71
C GLU A 56 -10.02 -12.75 1.43
N VAL A 57 -10.72 -12.72 0.31
CA VAL A 57 -10.28 -12.12 -0.95
C VAL A 57 -11.27 -11.03 -1.31
N LYS A 58 -10.79 -9.82 -1.51
CA LYS A 58 -11.59 -8.66 -1.90
C LYS A 58 -11.33 -8.31 -3.36
N LEU A 59 -12.40 -8.14 -4.11
CA LEU A 59 -12.38 -7.73 -5.51
C LEU A 59 -13.01 -6.36 -5.67
N SER A 60 -12.31 -5.47 -6.35
CA SER A 60 -12.81 -4.13 -6.65
C SER A 60 -12.29 -3.59 -7.98
N LEU A 61 -12.94 -2.56 -8.49
CA LEU A 61 -12.43 -1.77 -9.59
C LEU A 61 -11.49 -0.68 -9.08
N PRO A 62 -10.48 -0.28 -9.88
CA PRO A 62 -9.60 0.82 -9.52
C PRO A 62 -10.37 2.11 -9.25
N VAL A 63 -9.82 2.93 -8.38
CA VAL A 63 -10.31 4.29 -8.12
C VAL A 63 -9.48 5.26 -8.95
N TYR A 64 -10.15 6.07 -9.74
CA TYR A 64 -9.51 7.07 -10.62
C TYR A 64 -9.60 8.49 -10.05
N GLU A 65 -10.43 8.70 -9.04
CA GLU A 65 -10.60 9.99 -8.39
C GLU A 65 -9.87 10.02 -7.03
N ILE A 66 -9.29 11.15 -6.70
CA ILE A 66 -8.67 11.36 -5.37
C ILE A 66 -9.75 11.20 -4.29
N ASN A 67 -9.51 10.34 -3.32
CA ASN A 67 -10.46 9.97 -2.25
C ASN A 67 -11.76 9.27 -2.74
N GLY A 68 -11.76 8.75 -3.96
CA GLY A 68 -12.87 7.94 -4.46
C GLY A 68 -13.02 6.62 -3.69
N THR A 69 -14.21 6.05 -3.69
CA THR A 69 -14.49 4.76 -3.07
C THR A 69 -14.34 3.63 -4.10
N PRO A 70 -13.55 2.57 -3.83
CA PRO A 70 -13.47 1.43 -4.71
C PRO A 70 -14.84 0.78 -4.90
N ARG A 71 -15.21 0.50 -6.15
CA ARG A 71 -16.45 -0.22 -6.46
C ARG A 71 -16.22 -1.72 -6.32
N PRO A 72 -17.00 -2.43 -5.50
CA PRO A 72 -16.86 -3.88 -5.34
C PRO A 72 -17.24 -4.62 -6.63
N VAL A 73 -16.62 -5.79 -6.84
CA VAL A 73 -16.92 -6.68 -7.95
C VAL A 73 -17.56 -7.95 -7.40
N SER A 74 -18.86 -8.10 -7.65
CA SER A 74 -19.68 -9.25 -7.24
C SER A 74 -19.82 -10.27 -8.38
N GLY A 75 -20.20 -11.51 -8.02
CA GLY A 75 -20.50 -12.56 -8.98
C GLY A 75 -19.27 -13.19 -9.65
N ALA A 76 -18.08 -13.02 -9.06
CA ALA A 76 -16.88 -13.69 -9.53
C ALA A 76 -16.78 -15.13 -9.01
N GLU A 77 -16.13 -15.98 -9.78
CA GLU A 77 -15.65 -17.27 -9.31
C GLU A 77 -14.22 -17.09 -8.77
N VAL A 78 -14.02 -17.45 -7.50
CA VAL A 78 -12.74 -17.28 -6.82
C VAL A 78 -12.28 -18.61 -6.23
N PHE A 79 -11.06 -19.01 -6.57
CA PHE A 79 -10.45 -20.26 -6.11
C PHE A 79 -9.07 -20.04 -5.57
N ILE A 80 -8.73 -20.78 -4.51
CA ILE A 80 -7.36 -20.88 -3.99
C ILE A 80 -6.93 -22.34 -4.08
N SER A 81 -5.76 -22.59 -4.66
CA SER A 81 -5.15 -23.92 -4.68
C SER A 81 -3.81 -23.91 -3.94
N ASP A 82 -3.56 -24.96 -3.19
CA ASP A 82 -2.26 -25.20 -2.52
C ASP A 82 -1.42 -26.27 -3.24
N GLY A 83 -1.82 -26.62 -4.48
CA GLY A 83 -1.23 -27.67 -5.29
C GLY A 83 -1.88 -29.04 -5.09
N ASP A 84 -2.37 -29.36 -3.91
CA ASP A 84 -3.03 -30.62 -3.57
C ASP A 84 -4.56 -30.48 -3.58
N THR A 85 -5.04 -29.34 -3.16
CA THR A 85 -6.47 -29.07 -2.96
C THR A 85 -6.87 -27.75 -3.64
N VAL A 86 -8.08 -27.69 -4.19
CA VAL A 86 -8.71 -26.48 -4.71
C VAL A 86 -9.85 -26.09 -3.76
N ILE A 87 -9.80 -24.88 -3.26
CA ILE A 87 -10.78 -24.30 -2.34
C ILE A 87 -11.58 -23.26 -3.13
N SER A 88 -12.88 -23.44 -3.27
CA SER A 88 -13.78 -22.43 -3.81
C SER A 88 -14.19 -21.46 -2.71
N LEU A 89 -14.12 -20.16 -3.00
CA LEU A 89 -14.57 -19.11 -2.10
C LEU A 89 -16.01 -18.72 -2.42
N GLN A 90 -16.75 -18.33 -1.39
CA GLN A 90 -18.12 -17.86 -1.52
C GLN A 90 -18.18 -16.37 -1.26
N GLU A 91 -18.93 -15.64 -2.07
CA GLU A 91 -19.16 -14.21 -1.81
C GLU A 91 -19.96 -14.04 -0.51
N ASP A 92 -19.53 -13.10 0.31
CA ASP A 92 -20.20 -12.75 1.56
C ASP A 92 -21.51 -12.00 1.24
N PRO A 93 -22.70 -12.56 1.61
CA PRO A 93 -23.96 -11.93 1.26
C PRO A 93 -24.19 -10.55 1.89
N GLY A 94 -23.44 -10.22 2.95
CA GLY A 94 -23.50 -8.91 3.62
C GLY A 94 -22.46 -7.91 3.12
N ARG A 95 -21.48 -8.35 2.33
CA ARG A 95 -20.36 -7.50 1.89
C ARG A 95 -20.01 -7.78 0.43
N ALA A 96 -20.57 -6.99 -0.48
CA ALA A 96 -20.33 -7.13 -1.91
C ALA A 96 -18.82 -7.10 -2.25
N GLY A 97 -18.39 -7.98 -3.14
CA GLY A 97 -17.00 -8.11 -3.59
C GLY A 97 -16.05 -8.74 -2.58
N ILE A 98 -16.54 -9.26 -1.47
CA ILE A 98 -15.76 -9.98 -0.46
C ILE A 98 -16.05 -11.48 -0.60
N TYR A 99 -15.01 -12.25 -0.84
CA TYR A 99 -15.07 -13.70 -1.02
C TYR A 99 -14.36 -14.41 0.11
N LEU A 100 -15.00 -15.37 0.73
CA LEU A 100 -14.52 -16.06 1.92
C LEU A 100 -14.24 -17.55 1.64
N THR A 101 -13.12 -18.04 2.16
CA THR A 101 -12.89 -19.48 2.26
C THR A 101 -13.80 -20.09 3.33
N PRO A 102 -14.00 -21.44 3.33
CA PRO A 102 -14.53 -22.14 4.48
C PRO A 102 -13.73 -21.83 5.76
N ARG A 103 -14.40 -21.84 6.92
CA ARG A 103 -13.78 -21.49 8.23
C ARG A 103 -12.71 -22.46 8.72
N ASN A 104 -12.65 -23.65 8.15
CA ASN A 104 -11.68 -24.70 8.50
C ASN A 104 -10.38 -24.61 7.70
N VAL A 105 -10.23 -23.62 6.83
CA VAL A 105 -9.02 -23.43 6.03
C VAL A 105 -7.91 -22.83 6.91
N GLN A 106 -6.72 -23.40 6.76
CA GLN A 106 -5.51 -22.97 7.45
C GLN A 106 -4.35 -22.99 6.44
N GLY A 107 -3.65 -21.88 6.33
CA GLY A 107 -2.45 -21.82 5.51
C GLY A 107 -1.29 -22.58 6.15
N VAL A 108 -0.46 -23.19 5.32
CA VAL A 108 0.71 -23.97 5.74
C VAL A 108 1.97 -23.22 5.33
N VAL A 109 2.86 -23.00 6.29
CA VAL A 109 4.16 -22.37 6.06
C VAL A 109 4.98 -23.19 5.03
N ASN A 110 5.68 -22.51 4.17
CA ASN A 110 6.44 -23.06 3.03
C ASN A 110 5.59 -23.63 1.89
N LYS A 111 4.27 -23.60 1.96
CA LYS A 111 3.41 -23.91 0.80
C LYS A 111 3.25 -22.71 -0.14
N THR A 112 3.10 -23.00 -1.40
CA THR A 112 2.77 -22.04 -2.45
C THR A 112 1.27 -22.12 -2.73
N TYR A 113 0.63 -20.97 -2.84
CA TYR A 113 -0.79 -20.82 -3.10
C TYR A 113 -0.99 -20.13 -4.45
N LEU A 114 -1.89 -20.66 -5.26
CA LEU A 114 -2.36 -20.08 -6.49
C LEU A 114 -3.78 -19.53 -6.25
N LEU A 115 -4.00 -18.26 -6.51
CA LEU A 115 -5.31 -17.65 -6.59
C LEU A 115 -5.73 -17.57 -8.04
N LEU A 116 -6.96 -18.01 -8.34
CA LEU A 116 -7.63 -17.86 -9.63
C LEU A 116 -8.91 -17.06 -9.42
N VAL A 117 -9.10 -16.04 -10.20
CA VAL A 117 -10.32 -15.21 -10.23
C VAL A 117 -10.86 -15.16 -11.65
N ARG A 118 -12.14 -15.47 -11.80
CA ARG A 118 -12.89 -15.33 -13.06
C ARG A 118 -14.08 -14.41 -12.84
N VAL A 119 -14.22 -13.41 -13.68
CA VAL A 119 -15.38 -12.53 -13.69
C VAL A 119 -15.72 -12.16 -15.14
N ASN A 120 -16.91 -12.50 -15.60
CA ASN A 120 -17.30 -12.43 -17.01
C ASN A 120 -16.26 -13.15 -17.90
N ASP A 121 -15.73 -12.47 -18.92
CA ASP A 121 -14.70 -12.98 -19.82
C ASP A 121 -13.27 -12.73 -19.33
N PHE A 122 -13.12 -12.20 -18.10
CA PHE A 122 -11.81 -11.87 -17.52
C PHE A 122 -11.36 -12.95 -16.54
N GLU A 123 -10.12 -13.41 -16.74
CA GLU A 123 -9.46 -14.33 -15.81
C GLU A 123 -8.12 -13.75 -15.37
N CYS A 124 -7.83 -13.82 -14.09
CA CYS A 124 -6.51 -13.48 -13.56
C CYS A 124 -6.05 -14.51 -12.53
N THR A 125 -4.73 -14.64 -12.42
CA THR A 125 -4.08 -15.54 -11.48
C THR A 125 -3.01 -14.79 -10.69
N ALA A 126 -2.81 -15.22 -9.46
CA ALA A 126 -1.70 -14.76 -8.62
C ALA A 126 -1.10 -15.92 -7.86
N VAL A 127 0.22 -15.91 -7.67
CA VAL A 127 0.95 -16.93 -6.93
C VAL A 127 1.66 -16.28 -5.76
N ALA A 128 1.54 -16.87 -4.58
CA ALA A 128 2.24 -16.44 -3.39
C ALA A 128 2.70 -17.65 -2.57
N ARG A 129 3.88 -17.55 -1.97
CA ARG A 129 4.38 -18.53 -1.02
C ARG A 129 4.21 -18.00 0.40
N MET A 130 3.74 -18.85 1.31
CA MET A 130 3.67 -18.50 2.72
C MET A 130 5.04 -18.70 3.36
N GLU A 131 5.72 -17.62 3.62
CA GLU A 131 7.02 -17.66 4.29
C GLU A 131 6.85 -17.79 5.81
N GLY A 132 7.77 -18.53 6.44
CA GLY A 132 7.86 -18.59 7.89
C GLY A 132 8.43 -17.29 8.45
N VAL A 133 7.84 -16.79 9.52
CA VAL A 133 8.39 -15.64 10.25
C VAL A 133 9.14 -16.13 11.48
N THR A 134 10.27 -15.48 11.78
CA THR A 134 11.01 -15.75 13.02
C THR A 134 10.16 -15.31 14.20
N PRO A 135 9.97 -16.16 15.23
CA PRO A 135 9.25 -15.77 16.43
C PRO A 135 9.92 -14.56 17.08
N ILE A 136 9.14 -13.52 17.32
CA ILE A 136 9.61 -12.38 18.12
C ILE A 136 9.64 -12.86 19.56
N ARG A 137 10.82 -12.92 20.17
CA ARG A 137 10.94 -13.17 21.60
C ARG A 137 10.30 -12.00 22.36
N PHE A 138 9.70 -12.28 23.50
CA PHE A 138 9.09 -11.23 24.32
C PHE A 138 10.08 -10.10 24.55
N PRO A 139 9.68 -8.84 24.28
CA PRO A 139 10.56 -7.71 24.55
C PRO A 139 10.88 -7.64 26.05
N THR A 140 12.14 -7.49 26.37
CA THR A 140 12.56 -7.23 27.73
C THR A 140 12.50 -5.73 27.99
N THR A 141 11.78 -5.31 29.03
CA THR A 141 11.72 -3.91 29.43
C THR A 141 12.80 -3.63 30.47
N TYR A 142 13.60 -2.59 30.23
CA TYR A 142 14.58 -2.09 31.18
C TYR A 142 14.19 -0.67 31.62
N LEU A 143 14.31 -0.40 32.92
CA LEU A 143 14.20 0.95 33.43
C LEU A 143 15.47 1.72 33.04
N VAL A 144 15.36 2.66 32.10
CA VAL A 144 16.50 3.43 31.59
C VAL A 144 16.84 4.60 32.50
N ARG A 145 15.86 5.12 33.24
CA ARG A 145 16.04 6.26 34.15
C ARG A 145 15.00 6.25 35.27
N GLN A 146 15.47 6.35 36.50
CA GLN A 146 14.61 6.31 37.70
C GLN A 146 13.81 7.60 37.91
N GLU A 147 14.32 8.76 37.43
CA GLU A 147 13.68 10.08 37.62
C GLU A 147 12.53 10.39 36.66
N SER A 148 12.41 9.68 35.53
CA SER A 148 11.42 9.96 34.47
C SER A 148 10.59 8.75 34.01
N ALA A 149 10.68 7.60 34.67
CA ALA A 149 9.95 6.36 34.32
C ALA A 149 9.99 6.00 32.82
N LEU A 150 11.13 6.23 32.18
CA LEU A 150 11.36 5.88 30.77
C LEU A 150 11.74 4.40 30.66
N TYR A 151 10.96 3.65 29.88
CA TYR A 151 11.22 2.24 29.59
C TYR A 151 11.73 2.11 28.15
N GLU A 152 12.80 1.36 27.97
CA GLU A 152 13.29 0.96 26.65
C GLU A 152 12.86 -0.49 26.38
N LEU A 153 12.24 -0.71 25.21
CA LEU A 153 11.90 -2.05 24.73
C LEU A 153 13.06 -2.57 23.87
N ARG A 154 13.69 -3.66 24.30
CA ARG A 154 14.71 -4.35 23.50
C ARG A 154 14.16 -5.69 23.01
N PHE A 155 14.31 -5.93 21.72
CA PHE A 155 14.05 -7.22 21.08
C PHE A 155 15.40 -7.92 20.89
N THR A 156 15.54 -9.12 21.42
CA THR A 156 16.72 -9.97 21.26
C THR A 156 16.38 -11.19 20.42
#